data_a0ea9747dbeacdc82ecf41df12f8e1fe
#
_entry.id   a0ea9747dbeacdc82ecf41df12f8e1fe
#
_cell.length_a   1.000
_cell.length_b   1.000
_cell.length_c   1.000
_cell.angle_alpha   90.00
_cell.angle_beta   90.00
_cell.angle_gamma   90.00
#
_symmetry.space_group_name_H-M   'P 1'
#
loop_
_entity.id
_entity.type
_entity.pdbx_description
1 polymer ?
#
loop_
_entity_poly.entity_id
_entity_poly.type
_entity_poly.pdbx_seq_one_letter_code
_entity_poly.pdbx_strand_id
1 'polypeptide(L)'
;MASTDAGADDTLDLHLPAEFLALLGERGSASAREGAPGADVDLLDGVGGWGPVDTPAGAFRLVPVRLEGHLEGHLEGHIPLIARWMNDPAVAAFWELAGARSVTEHHLRSQVAGDGRSVPCVGELEGVPMSYWEIYRADLDPLARHCPVRPHDTGLHLLIGDAADRGRGIGTVLIRSVADLVLARRPACTRVLAEPDVRNTASIAAFRAAGFRRAAEIDLPAKRAALMVRERTPRAQP
;
A
#
# COMPACT_ATOMS: atom_id res chain seq x y z
N MET A 1 -55.75 28.27 -11.32
CA MET A 1 -55.11 28.71 -10.08
C MET A 1 -54.34 27.50 -9.56
N ALA A 2 -53.22 27.64 -9.66
CA ALA A 2 -51.97 27.90 -9.08
C ALA A 2 -51.08 26.68 -9.18
N SER A 3 -50.01 26.89 -9.88
CA SER A 3 -48.70 26.19 -9.82
C SER A 3 -48.23 25.96 -8.40
N THR A 4 -47.46 24.90 -8.20
CA THR A 4 -46.12 25.02 -7.61
C THR A 4 -45.27 23.81 -7.99
N ASP A 5 -44.32 24.14 -8.76
CA ASP A 5 -43.03 23.61 -8.99
C ASP A 5 -42.24 23.42 -7.66
N ALA A 6 -41.56 22.32 -7.50
CA ALA A 6 -40.41 22.20 -6.62
C ALA A 6 -39.57 21.01 -7.08
N GLY A 7 -38.63 21.30 -7.97
CA GLY A 7 -37.45 20.50 -8.16
C GLY A 7 -36.62 20.49 -6.86
N ALA A 8 -36.18 19.35 -6.45
CA ALA A 8 -35.09 19.22 -5.49
C ALA A 8 -34.00 18.41 -6.19
N ASP A 9 -33.06 19.18 -6.72
CA ASP A 9 -31.76 18.72 -7.19
C ASP A 9 -30.90 18.46 -5.93
N ASP A 10 -30.91 17.23 -5.45
CA ASP A 10 -30.12 16.81 -4.29
C ASP A 10 -28.76 16.36 -4.78
N THR A 11 -27.96 17.32 -5.25
CA THR A 11 -26.52 17.16 -5.41
C THR A 11 -25.92 17.05 -4.03
N LEU A 12 -25.55 15.83 -3.62
CA LEU A 12 -24.71 15.58 -2.45
C LEU A 12 -23.35 16.25 -2.67
N ASP A 13 -23.23 17.46 -2.16
CA ASP A 13 -22.00 18.23 -2.11
C ASP A 13 -21.09 17.58 -1.06
N LEU A 14 -20.26 16.64 -1.51
CA LEU A 14 -19.22 16.01 -0.70
C LEU A 14 -18.16 17.07 -0.40
N HIS A 15 -18.37 17.84 0.65
CA HIS A 15 -17.37 18.73 1.22
C HIS A 15 -16.22 17.88 1.78
N LEU A 16 -15.17 17.76 0.99
CA LEU A 16 -13.87 17.33 1.48
C LEU A 16 -13.40 18.34 2.55
N PRO A 17 -12.92 17.88 3.72
CA PRO A 17 -12.41 18.78 4.75
C PRO A 17 -11.36 19.73 4.15
N ALA A 18 -11.41 21.00 4.55
CA ALA A 18 -10.53 22.06 4.04
C ALA A 18 -9.03 21.71 4.19
N GLU A 19 -8.69 20.87 5.16
CA GLU A 19 -7.34 20.36 5.38
C GLU A 19 -6.85 19.47 4.23
N PHE A 20 -7.77 18.76 3.54
CA PHE A 20 -7.42 17.93 2.37
C PHE A 20 -7.19 18.78 1.12
N LEU A 21 -7.91 19.89 0.99
CA LEU A 21 -7.73 20.85 -0.11
C LEU A 21 -6.44 21.68 0.05
N ALA A 22 -6.03 21.97 1.28
CA ALA A 22 -4.78 22.66 1.57
C ALA A 22 -3.56 21.79 1.19
N LEU A 23 -3.62 20.46 1.39
CA LEU A 23 -2.57 19.52 0.98
C LEU A 23 -2.42 19.41 -0.55
N LEU A 24 -3.47 19.72 -1.32
CA LEU A 24 -3.43 19.73 -2.78
C LEU A 24 -3.01 21.10 -3.35
N GLY A 25 -3.18 22.18 -2.58
CA GLY A 25 -2.90 23.56 -3.01
C GLY A 25 -1.46 24.04 -2.82
N GLU A 26 -0.67 23.41 -1.96
CA GLU A 26 0.73 23.82 -1.70
C GLU A 26 1.78 23.31 -2.72
N ARG A 27 1.36 22.64 -3.80
CA ARG A 27 2.26 22.14 -4.86
C ARG A 27 2.58 23.13 -5.97
N GLY A 28 2.28 24.40 -5.79
CA GLY A 28 2.47 25.42 -6.82
C GLY A 28 3.32 26.60 -6.35
N SER A 29 4.49 26.41 -5.80
CA SER A 29 5.58 27.41 -5.82
C SER A 29 6.77 26.94 -4.98
N ALA A 30 7.65 26.18 -5.56
CA ALA A 30 9.01 26.05 -5.05
C ALA A 30 9.97 26.26 -6.23
N SER A 31 10.46 27.48 -6.28
CA SER A 31 11.57 27.95 -7.08
C SER A 31 12.73 26.97 -7.07
N ALA A 32 13.31 26.77 -8.25
CA ALA A 32 14.58 26.10 -8.47
C ALA A 32 15.63 26.51 -7.42
N ARG A 33 16.16 25.54 -6.69
CA ARG A 33 17.47 25.61 -6.06
C ARG A 33 18.36 24.60 -6.73
N GLU A 34 19.22 25.09 -7.60
CA GLU A 34 20.38 24.39 -8.11
C GLU A 34 21.34 24.05 -6.96
N GLY A 35 21.86 22.83 -6.98
CA GLY A 35 23.20 22.54 -6.46
C GLY A 35 23.31 21.89 -5.10
N ALA A 36 23.11 20.55 -5.02
CA ALA A 36 24.00 19.67 -4.26
C ALA A 36 24.01 18.30 -4.96
N PRO A 37 25.17 17.74 -5.31
CA PRO A 37 25.23 16.40 -5.92
C PRO A 37 25.01 15.34 -4.83
N GLY A 38 24.04 14.44 -5.07
CA GLY A 38 24.02 13.12 -4.45
C GLY A 38 23.34 12.98 -3.11
N ALA A 39 22.13 13.49 -2.88
CA ALA A 39 21.21 12.77 -2.04
C ALA A 39 20.57 11.70 -2.94
N ASP A 40 21.10 10.49 -2.88
CA ASP A 40 20.53 9.30 -3.49
C ASP A 40 19.10 9.18 -2.93
N VAL A 41 18.14 9.61 -3.71
CA VAL A 41 16.73 9.51 -3.33
C VAL A 41 16.40 8.04 -3.50
N ASP A 42 16.61 7.25 -2.44
CA ASP A 42 16.28 5.83 -2.35
C ASP A 42 14.76 5.66 -2.47
N LEU A 43 14.25 5.92 -3.66
CA LEU A 43 12.87 5.70 -4.06
C LEU A 43 12.64 4.21 -4.33
N LEU A 44 11.38 3.87 -4.53
CA LEU A 44 10.95 2.47 -4.66
C LEU A 44 10.86 2.02 -6.13
N ASP A 45 11.47 2.73 -7.06
CA ASP A 45 11.39 2.50 -8.51
C ASP A 45 11.89 1.10 -8.92
N GLY A 46 12.79 0.52 -8.14
CA GLY A 46 13.37 -0.78 -8.43
C GLY A 46 12.52 -2.00 -8.03
N VAL A 47 11.34 -1.81 -7.42
CA VAL A 47 10.52 -2.92 -6.88
C VAL A 47 10.21 -4.00 -7.92
N GLY A 48 9.94 -3.62 -9.16
CA GLY A 48 9.67 -4.57 -10.24
C GLY A 48 10.85 -5.50 -10.59
N GLY A 49 12.07 -5.12 -10.20
CA GLY A 49 13.28 -5.90 -10.41
C GLY A 49 13.73 -6.73 -9.18
N TRP A 50 12.93 -6.79 -8.11
CA TRP A 50 13.34 -7.43 -6.87
C TRP A 50 13.24 -8.97 -6.86
N GLY A 51 12.54 -9.56 -7.76
CA GLY A 51 12.29 -10.98 -7.68
C GLY A 51 12.28 -11.66 -9.03
N PRO A 52 11.92 -12.93 -9.14
CA PRO A 52 11.17 -13.73 -8.14
C PRO A 52 12.01 -14.19 -6.96
N VAL A 53 11.33 -14.61 -5.89
CA VAL A 53 11.91 -15.25 -4.71
C VAL A 53 11.21 -16.58 -4.45
N ASP A 54 12.00 -17.60 -4.11
CA ASP A 54 11.48 -18.89 -3.68
C ASP A 54 10.92 -18.77 -2.26
N THR A 55 9.69 -19.24 -2.07
CA THR A 55 9.01 -19.28 -0.78
C THR A 55 8.54 -20.70 -0.50
N PRO A 56 8.22 -21.04 0.76
CA PRO A 56 7.58 -22.31 1.08
C PRO A 56 6.23 -22.54 0.38
N ALA A 57 5.62 -21.50 -0.17
CA ALA A 57 4.35 -21.57 -0.91
C ALA A 57 4.55 -21.63 -2.44
N GLY A 58 5.77 -21.46 -2.93
CA GLY A 58 6.12 -21.41 -4.36
C GLY A 58 6.91 -20.16 -4.73
N ALA A 59 7.24 -20.00 -6.00
CA ALA A 59 7.93 -18.83 -6.53
C ALA A 59 7.02 -17.60 -6.49
N PHE A 60 7.44 -16.55 -5.77
CA PHE A 60 6.69 -15.32 -5.59
C PHE A 60 7.39 -14.13 -6.20
N ARG A 61 6.65 -13.25 -6.85
CA ARG A 61 7.17 -11.98 -7.35
C ARG A 61 6.20 -10.82 -7.15
N LEU A 62 6.74 -9.61 -7.05
CA LEU A 62 6.01 -8.35 -7.06
C LEU A 62 6.02 -7.78 -8.48
N VAL A 63 4.84 -7.50 -9.01
CA VAL A 63 4.66 -6.90 -10.34
C VAL A 63 4.04 -5.52 -10.13
N PRO A 64 4.75 -4.42 -10.43
CA PRO A 64 4.18 -3.08 -10.32
C PRO A 64 2.88 -2.97 -11.11
N VAL A 65 1.89 -2.29 -10.52
CA VAL A 65 0.58 -2.13 -11.13
C VAL A 65 0.70 -1.36 -12.45
N ARG A 66 0.05 -1.90 -13.48
CA ARG A 66 -0.15 -1.24 -14.75
C ARG A 66 -1.61 -0.83 -14.88
N LEU A 67 -1.84 0.45 -15.15
CA LEU A 67 -3.19 1.01 -15.29
C LEU A 67 -3.77 0.70 -16.67
N GLU A 68 -2.91 0.62 -17.68
CA GLU A 68 -3.25 0.36 -19.08
C GLU A 68 -2.26 -0.66 -19.66
N GLY A 69 -2.64 -1.37 -20.71
CA GLY A 69 -1.75 -2.24 -21.48
C GLY A 69 -2.16 -3.68 -21.55
N HIS A 70 -1.60 -4.35 -22.56
CA HIS A 70 -1.74 -5.79 -22.79
C HIS A 70 -0.83 -6.52 -21.79
N LEU A 71 -1.41 -7.12 -20.77
CA LEU A 71 -0.77 -8.20 -20.05
C LEU A 71 -1.05 -9.49 -20.83
N GLU A 72 -0.12 -10.41 -20.90
CA GLU A 72 -0.35 -11.72 -21.52
C GLU A 72 -1.63 -12.33 -20.94
N GLY A 73 -2.69 -12.38 -21.74
CA GLY A 73 -4.02 -12.90 -21.36
C GLY A 73 -5.02 -11.89 -20.77
N HIS A 74 -4.65 -10.61 -20.50
CA HIS A 74 -5.55 -9.59 -19.97
C HIS A 74 -5.41 -8.26 -20.71
N LEU A 75 -6.46 -7.86 -21.43
CA LEU A 75 -6.48 -6.63 -22.24
C LEU A 75 -6.59 -5.33 -21.44
N GLU A 76 -6.85 -5.40 -20.13
CA GLU A 76 -7.29 -4.25 -19.33
C GLU A 76 -6.37 -3.88 -18.14
N GLY A 77 -5.12 -4.35 -18.09
CA GLY A 77 -4.22 -4.10 -16.95
C GLY A 77 -4.71 -4.75 -15.63
N HIS A 78 -4.27 -4.23 -14.48
CA HIS A 78 -4.57 -4.82 -13.16
C HIS A 78 -5.83 -4.25 -12.49
N ILE A 79 -6.41 -3.14 -13.01
CA ILE A 79 -7.52 -2.44 -12.36
C ILE A 79 -8.74 -3.33 -12.11
N PRO A 80 -9.24 -4.13 -13.11
CA PRO A 80 -10.42 -4.97 -12.89
C PRO A 80 -10.23 -6.01 -11.80
N LEU A 81 -9.03 -6.60 -11.73
CA LEU A 81 -8.66 -7.59 -10.74
C LEU A 81 -8.65 -6.99 -9.33
N ILE A 82 -7.94 -5.87 -9.17
CA ILE A 82 -7.82 -5.19 -7.87
C ILE A 82 -9.19 -4.66 -7.42
N ALA A 83 -9.99 -4.08 -8.32
CA ALA A 83 -11.34 -3.62 -8.01
C ALA A 83 -12.25 -4.76 -7.54
N ARG A 84 -12.14 -5.95 -8.13
CA ARG A 84 -12.86 -7.14 -7.67
C ARG A 84 -12.45 -7.49 -6.23
N TRP A 85 -11.17 -7.49 -5.93
CA TRP A 85 -10.67 -7.79 -4.58
C TRP A 85 -11.07 -6.72 -3.56
N MET A 86 -11.06 -5.43 -3.92
CA MET A 86 -11.49 -4.33 -3.04
C MET A 86 -12.99 -4.40 -2.70
N ASN A 87 -13.80 -5.02 -3.56
CA ASN A 87 -15.24 -5.23 -3.33
C ASN A 87 -15.55 -6.52 -2.57
N ASP A 88 -14.56 -7.37 -2.25
CA ASP A 88 -14.78 -8.50 -1.34
C ASP A 88 -15.10 -7.95 0.07
N PRO A 89 -16.20 -8.38 0.73
CA PRO A 89 -16.61 -7.81 2.02
C PRO A 89 -15.52 -7.87 3.11
N ALA A 90 -14.71 -8.92 3.12
CA ALA A 90 -13.64 -9.07 4.11
C ALA A 90 -12.46 -8.11 3.85
N VAL A 91 -12.25 -7.71 2.59
CA VAL A 91 -11.27 -6.69 2.21
C VAL A 91 -11.84 -5.29 2.45
N ALA A 92 -13.06 -5.05 1.97
CA ALA A 92 -13.76 -3.76 2.07
C ALA A 92 -13.86 -3.26 3.52
N ALA A 93 -13.97 -4.18 4.48
CA ALA A 93 -14.03 -3.85 5.90
C ALA A 93 -12.78 -3.10 6.44
N PHE A 94 -11.66 -3.13 5.71
CA PHE A 94 -10.38 -2.56 6.16
C PHE A 94 -9.69 -1.67 5.14
N TRP A 95 -10.08 -1.73 3.86
CA TRP A 95 -9.46 -0.95 2.79
C TRP A 95 -10.26 0.29 2.39
N GLU A 96 -11.56 0.32 2.68
CA GLU A 96 -12.46 1.45 2.38
C GLU A 96 -12.47 1.89 0.90
N LEU A 97 -12.11 0.97 -0.01
CA LEU A 97 -12.04 1.19 -1.47
C LEU A 97 -13.10 0.39 -2.24
N ALA A 98 -14.12 -0.12 -1.53
CA ALA A 98 -15.27 -0.76 -2.17
C ALA A 98 -16.11 0.27 -2.92
N GLY A 99 -16.69 -0.16 -4.04
CA GLY A 99 -17.54 0.70 -4.87
C GLY A 99 -17.32 0.47 -6.37
N ALA A 100 -17.64 1.49 -7.16
CA ALA A 100 -17.41 1.45 -8.59
C ALA A 100 -15.91 1.28 -8.92
N ARG A 101 -15.61 0.62 -10.04
CA ARG A 101 -14.23 0.43 -10.53
C ARG A 101 -13.39 1.74 -10.51
N SER A 102 -14.03 2.87 -10.78
CA SER A 102 -13.40 4.19 -10.75
C SER A 102 -12.80 4.58 -9.41
N VAL A 103 -13.32 4.06 -8.28
CA VAL A 103 -12.75 4.29 -6.94
C VAL A 103 -11.35 3.68 -6.86
N THR A 104 -11.24 2.40 -7.19
CA THR A 104 -9.95 1.69 -7.25
C THR A 104 -9.01 2.31 -8.27
N GLU A 105 -9.53 2.67 -9.45
CA GLU A 105 -8.73 3.29 -10.50
C GLU A 105 -8.15 4.64 -10.07
N HIS A 106 -8.95 5.49 -9.42
CA HIS A 106 -8.48 6.78 -8.91
C HIS A 106 -7.36 6.59 -7.87
N HIS A 107 -7.55 5.67 -6.93
CA HIS A 107 -6.56 5.32 -5.91
C HIS A 107 -5.23 4.86 -6.55
N LEU A 108 -5.30 3.92 -7.49
CA LEU A 108 -4.10 3.41 -8.17
C LEU A 108 -3.40 4.49 -9.02
N ARG A 109 -4.16 5.33 -9.74
CA ARG A 109 -3.59 6.43 -10.52
C ARG A 109 -2.83 7.41 -9.66
N SER A 110 -3.32 7.75 -8.48
CA SER A 110 -2.64 8.68 -7.58
C SER A 110 -1.29 8.15 -7.10
N GLN A 111 -1.15 6.85 -6.93
CA GLN A 111 0.12 6.23 -6.54
C GLN A 111 1.08 6.06 -7.72
N VAL A 112 0.58 5.56 -8.87
CA VAL A 112 1.41 5.33 -10.07
C VAL A 112 1.93 6.63 -10.68
N ALA A 113 1.11 7.70 -10.65
CA ALA A 113 1.51 9.04 -11.10
C ALA A 113 2.32 9.82 -10.05
N GLY A 114 2.56 9.23 -8.88
CA GLY A 114 3.29 9.83 -7.77
C GLY A 114 4.80 9.95 -8.04
N ASP A 115 5.52 10.39 -7.03
CA ASP A 115 6.96 10.65 -7.06
C ASP A 115 7.82 9.44 -6.65
N GLY A 116 7.29 8.22 -6.75
CA GLY A 116 8.01 6.98 -6.42
C GLY A 116 8.10 6.67 -4.91
N ARG A 117 7.44 7.47 -4.06
CA ARG A 117 7.41 7.18 -2.61
C ARG A 117 6.46 6.04 -2.22
N SER A 118 5.56 5.64 -3.11
CA SER A 118 4.68 4.48 -2.97
C SER A 118 4.58 3.75 -4.29
N VAL A 119 4.72 2.42 -4.26
CA VAL A 119 4.61 1.57 -5.44
C VAL A 119 3.54 0.50 -5.19
N PRO A 120 2.38 0.61 -5.88
CA PRO A 120 1.37 -0.42 -5.86
C PRO A 120 1.83 -1.61 -6.71
N CYS A 121 1.69 -2.83 -6.18
CA CYS A 121 2.09 -4.08 -6.84
C CYS A 121 0.99 -5.14 -6.77
N VAL A 122 0.94 -5.98 -7.79
CA VAL A 122 0.29 -7.29 -7.70
C VAL A 122 1.34 -8.31 -7.29
N GLY A 123 1.04 -9.11 -6.29
CA GLY A 123 1.86 -10.25 -5.91
C GLY A 123 1.38 -11.49 -6.65
N GLU A 124 2.28 -12.12 -7.39
CA GLU A 124 2.04 -13.37 -8.12
C GLU A 124 2.76 -14.52 -7.43
N LEU A 125 2.04 -15.61 -7.24
CA LEU A 125 2.57 -16.89 -6.77
C LEU A 125 2.48 -17.91 -7.90
N GLU A 126 3.59 -18.52 -8.29
CA GLU A 126 3.66 -19.40 -9.47
C GLU A 126 3.08 -18.76 -10.74
N GLY A 127 3.28 -17.43 -10.90
CA GLY A 127 2.75 -16.68 -12.03
C GLY A 127 1.26 -16.34 -11.95
N VAL A 128 0.57 -16.73 -10.87
CA VAL A 128 -0.86 -16.45 -10.66
C VAL A 128 -1.03 -15.25 -9.74
N PRO A 129 -1.70 -14.17 -10.18
CA PRO A 129 -2.02 -13.04 -9.33
C PRO A 129 -2.89 -13.46 -8.13
N MET A 130 -2.44 -13.17 -6.90
CA MET A 130 -3.15 -13.59 -5.71
C MET A 130 -3.22 -12.56 -4.58
N SER A 131 -2.44 -11.48 -4.67
CA SER A 131 -2.37 -10.46 -3.62
C SER A 131 -2.13 -9.08 -4.22
N TYR A 132 -2.53 -8.05 -3.50
CA TYR A 132 -2.22 -6.66 -3.80
C TYR A 132 -1.37 -6.08 -2.68
N TRP A 133 -0.42 -5.22 -3.03
CA TRP A 133 0.56 -4.63 -2.14
C TRP A 133 0.73 -3.15 -2.42
N GLU A 134 0.94 -2.40 -1.35
CA GLU A 134 1.49 -1.05 -1.42
C GLU A 134 2.77 -1.04 -0.61
N ILE A 135 3.87 -0.76 -1.29
CA ILE A 135 5.19 -0.62 -0.67
C ILE A 135 5.52 0.86 -0.67
N TYR A 136 5.69 1.46 0.49
CA TYR A 136 5.83 2.91 0.58
C TYR A 136 6.93 3.35 1.54
N ARG A 137 7.45 4.56 1.33
CA ARG A 137 8.37 5.27 2.22
C ARG A 137 7.59 5.82 3.40
N ALA A 138 7.66 5.12 4.54
CA ALA A 138 6.90 5.50 5.73
C ALA A 138 7.32 6.86 6.31
N ASP A 139 8.58 7.25 6.11
CA ASP A 139 9.11 8.56 6.53
C ASP A 139 8.64 9.73 5.64
N LEU A 140 8.12 9.44 4.45
CA LEU A 140 7.55 10.42 3.53
C LEU A 140 6.01 10.35 3.48
N ASP A 141 5.42 9.44 4.25
CA ASP A 141 3.99 9.20 4.33
C ASP A 141 3.34 9.97 5.48
N PRO A 142 2.05 10.30 5.41
CA PRO A 142 1.31 10.87 6.54
C PRO A 142 1.45 10.10 7.86
N LEU A 143 1.74 8.81 7.82
CA LEU A 143 2.04 7.98 9.00
C LEU A 143 3.11 8.61 9.91
N ALA A 144 4.10 9.31 9.34
CA ALA A 144 5.17 9.98 10.07
C ALA A 144 4.68 11.07 11.05
N ARG A 145 3.44 11.54 10.88
CA ARG A 145 2.81 12.51 11.80
C ARG A 145 2.18 11.84 13.03
N HIS A 146 1.99 10.53 12.98
CA HIS A 146 1.25 9.77 14.00
C HIS A 146 2.13 8.82 14.81
N CYS A 147 3.33 8.51 14.34
CA CYS A 147 4.27 7.66 15.07
C CYS A 147 5.72 8.00 14.71
N PRO A 148 6.69 7.66 15.59
CA PRO A 148 8.11 7.84 15.28
C PRO A 148 8.55 6.93 14.14
N VAL A 149 8.89 7.50 12.99
CA VAL A 149 9.51 6.83 11.86
C VAL A 149 10.99 7.25 11.75
N ARG A 150 11.81 6.41 11.15
CA ARG A 150 13.22 6.69 10.86
C ARG A 150 13.37 6.96 9.36
N PRO A 151 14.39 7.70 8.93
CA PRO A 151 14.70 7.83 7.51
C PRO A 151 14.78 6.45 6.85
N HIS A 152 14.21 6.34 5.65
CA HIS A 152 14.13 5.12 4.83
C HIS A 152 13.28 3.97 5.40
N ASP A 153 12.57 4.13 6.51
CA ASP A 153 11.59 3.13 6.93
C ASP A 153 10.61 2.84 5.79
N THR A 154 10.31 1.57 5.59
CA THR A 154 9.40 1.13 4.52
C THR A 154 8.14 0.57 5.11
N GLY A 155 6.99 1.08 4.67
CA GLY A 155 5.68 0.57 5.04
C GLY A 155 5.16 -0.46 4.05
N LEU A 156 4.32 -1.36 4.53
CA LEU A 156 3.65 -2.40 3.75
C LEU A 156 2.15 -2.42 4.05
N HIS A 157 1.34 -2.22 3.01
CA HIS A 157 -0.06 -2.64 3.00
C HIS A 157 -0.22 -3.87 2.12
N LEU A 158 -1.11 -4.78 2.48
CA LEU A 158 -1.43 -5.92 1.63
C LEU A 158 -2.85 -6.43 1.83
N LEU A 159 -3.36 -7.09 0.80
CA LEU A 159 -4.50 -7.98 0.90
C LEU A 159 -4.19 -9.29 0.15
N ILE A 160 -4.83 -10.38 0.58
CA ILE A 160 -4.92 -11.63 -0.18
C ILE A 160 -6.25 -11.58 -0.93
N GLY A 161 -6.18 -11.75 -2.25
CA GLY A 161 -7.30 -11.53 -3.16
C GLY A 161 -8.46 -12.46 -2.93
N ASP A 162 -8.31 -13.71 -3.33
CA ASP A 162 -9.43 -14.65 -3.31
C ASP A 162 -9.63 -15.28 -1.92
N ALA A 163 -10.89 -15.46 -1.52
CA ALA A 163 -11.25 -16.01 -0.21
C ALA A 163 -10.67 -17.42 0.01
N ALA A 164 -10.54 -18.22 -1.06
CA ALA A 164 -9.96 -19.56 -1.01
C ALA A 164 -8.48 -19.59 -0.57
N ASP A 165 -7.76 -18.50 -0.75
CA ASP A 165 -6.34 -18.38 -0.40
C ASP A 165 -6.10 -17.81 1.00
N ARG A 166 -7.16 -17.34 1.66
CA ARG A 166 -7.09 -16.80 3.02
C ARG A 166 -7.14 -17.91 4.08
N GLY A 167 -6.62 -17.61 5.27
CA GLY A 167 -6.67 -18.55 6.41
C GLY A 167 -5.71 -19.74 6.29
N ARG A 168 -4.91 -19.85 5.23
CA ARG A 168 -4.01 -20.97 4.92
C ARG A 168 -2.55 -20.69 5.27
N GLY A 169 -2.25 -19.60 5.95
CA GLY A 169 -0.89 -19.19 6.29
C GLY A 169 -0.11 -18.52 5.16
N ILE A 170 -0.65 -18.47 3.93
CA ILE A 170 0.01 -17.85 2.77
C ILE A 170 0.38 -16.39 3.04
N GLY A 171 -0.54 -15.60 3.60
CA GLY A 171 -0.26 -14.21 3.96
C GLY A 171 0.98 -14.05 4.84
N THR A 172 1.19 -14.94 5.82
CA THR A 172 2.39 -14.94 6.67
C THR A 172 3.66 -15.18 5.87
N VAL A 173 3.64 -16.16 4.96
CA VAL A 173 4.78 -16.48 4.09
C VAL A 173 5.13 -15.27 3.23
N LEU A 174 4.14 -14.68 2.56
CA LEU A 174 4.35 -13.55 1.66
C LEU A 174 4.82 -12.29 2.39
N ILE A 175 4.22 -11.96 3.54
CA ILE A 175 4.66 -10.82 4.39
C ILE A 175 6.14 -10.99 4.76
N ARG A 176 6.54 -12.18 5.19
CA ARG A 176 7.93 -12.46 5.54
C ARG A 176 8.85 -12.24 4.34
N SER A 177 8.49 -12.81 3.19
CA SER A 177 9.30 -12.75 1.97
C SER A 177 9.44 -11.32 1.45
N VAL A 178 8.35 -10.53 1.44
CA VAL A 178 8.39 -9.12 1.01
C VAL A 178 9.21 -8.28 1.99
N ALA A 179 9.07 -8.50 3.30
CA ALA A 179 9.89 -7.78 4.28
C ALA A 179 11.38 -8.12 4.14
N ASP A 180 11.73 -9.39 3.88
CA ASP A 180 13.11 -9.81 3.61
C ASP A 180 13.65 -9.17 2.32
N LEU A 181 12.83 -9.10 1.25
CA LEU A 181 13.17 -8.40 0.01
C LEU A 181 13.46 -6.93 0.26
N VAL A 182 12.56 -6.22 0.95
CA VAL A 182 12.74 -4.81 1.31
C VAL A 182 14.08 -4.62 2.03
N LEU A 183 14.32 -5.40 3.08
CA LEU A 183 15.54 -5.30 3.85
C LEU A 183 16.79 -5.69 3.05
N ALA A 184 16.69 -6.61 2.08
CA ALA A 184 17.81 -7.01 1.23
C ALA A 184 18.11 -5.96 0.16
N ARG A 185 17.07 -5.42 -0.50
CA ARG A 185 17.18 -4.54 -1.67
C ARG A 185 17.36 -3.07 -1.32
N ARG A 186 17.01 -2.67 -0.09
CA ARG A 186 17.13 -1.29 0.41
C ARG A 186 18.07 -1.23 1.61
N PRO A 187 19.39 -1.12 1.40
CA PRO A 187 20.38 -1.12 2.50
C PRO A 187 20.15 -0.02 3.54
N ALA A 188 19.67 1.15 3.13
CA ALA A 188 19.35 2.26 4.02
C ALA A 188 18.09 2.01 4.89
N CYS A 189 17.19 1.11 4.48
CA CYS A 189 16.00 0.74 5.24
C CYS A 189 16.40 -0.11 6.44
N THR A 190 16.16 0.37 7.65
CA THR A 190 16.48 -0.38 8.88
C THR A 190 15.27 -1.08 9.48
N ARG A 191 14.06 -0.65 9.12
CA ARG A 191 12.80 -1.21 9.62
C ARG A 191 11.75 -1.30 8.52
N VAL A 192 10.98 -2.37 8.57
CA VAL A 192 9.74 -2.53 7.81
C VAL A 192 8.57 -2.35 8.76
N LEU A 193 7.62 -1.52 8.38
CA LEU A 193 6.45 -1.14 9.17
C LEU A 193 5.16 -1.65 8.53
N ALA A 194 4.13 -1.81 9.34
CA ALA A 194 2.74 -1.95 8.89
C ALA A 194 1.81 -1.46 10.00
N GLU A 195 0.61 -0.99 9.63
CA GLU A 195 -0.35 -0.45 10.59
C GLU A 195 -1.77 -0.99 10.35
N PRO A 196 -1.97 -2.32 10.48
CA PRO A 196 -3.29 -2.91 10.37
C PRO A 196 -4.24 -2.35 11.43
N ASP A 197 -5.52 -2.19 11.07
CA ASP A 197 -6.59 -1.87 12.02
C ASP A 197 -6.56 -2.84 13.20
N VAL A 198 -6.73 -2.36 14.42
CA VAL A 198 -6.71 -3.21 15.63
C VAL A 198 -7.79 -4.29 15.61
N ARG A 199 -8.87 -4.09 14.84
CA ARG A 199 -9.95 -5.06 14.61
C ARG A 199 -9.55 -6.17 13.64
N ASN A 200 -8.53 -5.95 12.80
CA ASN A 200 -8.03 -6.94 11.84
C ASN A 200 -7.06 -7.91 12.51
N THR A 201 -7.59 -8.74 13.40
CA THR A 201 -6.81 -9.69 14.19
C THR A 201 -6.07 -10.71 13.31
N ALA A 202 -6.63 -11.06 12.16
CA ALA A 202 -6.00 -11.97 11.20
C ALA A 202 -4.73 -11.36 10.59
N SER A 203 -4.77 -10.10 10.18
CA SER A 203 -3.61 -9.38 9.66
C SER A 203 -2.54 -9.22 10.74
N ILE A 204 -2.91 -8.79 11.96
CA ILE A 204 -2.00 -8.65 13.08
C ILE A 204 -1.30 -10.00 13.39
N ALA A 205 -2.06 -11.10 13.39
CA ALA A 205 -1.50 -12.45 13.63
C ALA A 205 -0.52 -12.84 12.51
N ALA A 206 -0.84 -12.56 11.25
CA ALA A 206 0.02 -12.85 10.11
C ALA A 206 1.34 -12.05 10.17
N PHE A 207 1.29 -10.76 10.48
CA PHE A 207 2.49 -9.94 10.69
C PHE A 207 3.35 -10.47 11.85
N ARG A 208 2.74 -10.82 12.98
CA ARG A 208 3.49 -11.41 14.12
C ARG A 208 4.18 -12.71 13.73
N ALA A 209 3.48 -13.62 13.07
CA ALA A 209 4.04 -14.88 12.58
C ALA A 209 5.13 -14.67 11.50
N ALA A 210 5.09 -13.55 10.77
CA ALA A 210 6.12 -13.14 9.82
C ALA A 210 7.35 -12.47 10.47
N GLY A 211 7.38 -12.34 11.81
CA GLY A 211 8.52 -11.80 12.56
C GLY A 211 8.43 -10.32 12.88
N PHE A 212 7.26 -9.71 12.73
CA PHE A 212 7.01 -8.36 13.23
C PHE A 212 6.61 -8.39 14.71
N ARG A 213 7.08 -7.41 15.47
CA ARG A 213 6.57 -7.16 16.83
C ARG A 213 5.53 -6.02 16.78
N ARG A 214 4.53 -6.09 17.63
CA ARG A 214 3.64 -4.95 17.88
C ARG A 214 4.39 -3.95 18.76
N ALA A 215 4.65 -2.76 18.21
CA ALA A 215 5.40 -1.72 18.89
C ALA A 215 4.49 -0.77 19.69
N ALA A 216 3.32 -0.44 19.14
CA ALA A 216 2.36 0.47 19.77
C ALA A 216 0.94 0.25 19.20
N GLU A 217 -0.04 0.94 19.78
CA GLU A 217 -1.28 1.33 19.11
C GLU A 217 -1.19 2.81 18.77
N ILE A 218 -1.69 3.19 17.60
CA ILE A 218 -1.68 4.55 17.11
C ILE A 218 -3.06 4.93 16.57
N ASP A 219 -3.46 6.17 16.80
CA ASP A 219 -4.70 6.71 16.25
C ASP A 219 -4.38 7.39 14.91
N LEU A 220 -4.95 6.85 13.84
CA LEU A 220 -4.90 7.40 12.49
C LEU A 220 -6.28 8.02 12.16
N PRO A 221 -6.37 8.96 11.22
CA PRO A 221 -7.64 9.63 10.91
C PRO A 221 -8.80 8.67 10.59
N ALA A 222 -8.52 7.56 9.91
CA ALA A 222 -9.54 6.59 9.48
C ALA A 222 -9.66 5.38 10.42
N LYS A 223 -8.65 5.09 11.25
CA LYS A 223 -8.62 3.84 12.04
C LYS A 223 -7.71 3.97 13.27
N ARG A 224 -7.99 3.17 14.29
CA ARG A 224 -7.01 2.83 15.32
C ARG A 224 -6.20 1.63 14.86
N ALA A 225 -4.89 1.76 14.80
CA ALA A 225 -4.01 0.80 14.18
C ALA A 225 -3.00 0.19 15.17
N ALA A 226 -2.63 -1.06 14.94
CA ALA A 226 -1.51 -1.70 15.59
C ALA A 226 -0.24 -1.42 14.78
N LEU A 227 0.69 -0.63 15.31
CA LEU A 227 1.99 -0.42 14.67
C LEU A 227 2.83 -1.69 14.81
N MET A 228 3.02 -2.37 13.67
CA MET A 228 3.83 -3.58 13.54
C MET A 228 5.20 -3.20 12.98
N VAL A 229 6.27 -3.69 13.59
CA VAL A 229 7.65 -3.33 13.22
C VAL A 229 8.51 -4.58 13.11
N ARG A 230 9.22 -4.71 12.00
CA ARG A 230 10.29 -5.70 11.83
C ARG A 230 11.60 -4.98 11.55
N GLU A 231 12.57 -5.16 12.42
CA GLU A 231 13.89 -4.54 12.31
C GLU A 231 14.84 -5.41 11.49
N ARG A 232 15.78 -4.74 10.83
CA ARG A 232 16.92 -5.43 10.21
C ARG A 232 17.73 -6.12 11.32
N THR A 233 17.94 -7.41 11.20
CA THR A 233 18.87 -8.11 12.08
C THR A 233 20.29 -7.60 11.81
N PRO A 234 21.04 -7.15 12.82
CA PRO A 234 22.44 -6.82 12.63
C PRO A 234 23.18 -8.01 12.00
N ARG A 235 23.93 -7.79 10.92
CA ARG A 235 24.87 -8.81 10.46
C ARG A 235 25.85 -9.07 11.60
N ALA A 236 25.96 -10.32 12.05
CA ALA A 236 27.08 -10.72 12.88
C ALA A 236 28.36 -10.29 12.12
N GLN A 237 29.15 -9.43 12.72
CA GLN A 237 30.46 -9.12 12.18
C GLN A 237 31.31 -10.40 12.33
N PRO A 238 32.02 -10.80 11.26
CA PRO A 238 32.94 -11.96 11.34
C PRO A 238 34.09 -11.72 12.31
#